data_6f7ebd28b6b75a1b4e23beeb448fe818
#
_entry.id   6f7ebd28b6b75a1b4e23beeb448fe818
#
_cell.length_a   1.000
_cell.length_b   1.000
_cell.length_c   1.000
_cell.angle_alpha   90.00
_cell.angle_beta   90.00
_cell.angle_gamma   90.00
#
_symmetry.space_group_name_H-M   'P 1'
#
loop_
_entity.id
_entity.type
_entity.pdbx_description
1 polymer ?
#
loop_
_entity_poly.entity_id
_entity_poly.type
_entity_poly.pdbx_seq_one_letter_code
_entity_poly.pdbx_strand_id
1 'polypeptide(L)'
;MIVHLIDGTYELFRHFYGLRRGNPDEDPPDGAVKGVLQTVGHMVRTGATHIGVATDHVIESFRNDLYPGYKTGEGIEPALWAQFHPLEKALAEMGFVVWPMVELEADDALASAAHLAAADPRVEKVCIWTPDKDLSQCVVGDRVVQVDRKSGKIRNADGVREKFGVGPELIPDYLALVGDSSDGYPGVPKIGAKTAARLLNKHGPIESFPDDVLGEHRADALLFKKLATLRTDAPLFKNVDELKWTEPK
;
A
#
# COMPACT_ATOMS: atom_id res chain seq x y z
N MET A 1 10.51 -2.50 -19.88
CA MET A 1 10.64 -1.33 -18.97
C MET A 1 10.26 -1.74 -17.55
N ILE A 2 10.74 -0.98 -16.54
CA ILE A 2 10.38 -1.17 -15.13
C ILE A 2 9.51 0.01 -14.69
N VAL A 3 8.38 -0.28 -14.05
CA VAL A 3 7.48 0.72 -13.46
C VAL A 3 7.68 0.73 -11.94
N HIS A 4 7.83 1.92 -11.37
CA HIS A 4 7.99 2.14 -9.94
C HIS A 4 6.76 2.83 -9.39
N LEU A 5 6.06 2.18 -8.47
CA LEU A 5 4.88 2.69 -7.79
C LEU A 5 5.25 2.97 -6.34
N ILE A 6 5.10 4.19 -5.91
CA ILE A 6 5.60 4.65 -4.61
C ILE A 6 4.42 4.99 -3.71
N ASP A 7 4.41 4.41 -2.53
CA ASP A 7 3.55 4.80 -1.44
C ASP A 7 4.08 6.11 -0.83
N GLY A 8 3.48 7.22 -1.26
CA GLY A 8 3.92 8.57 -0.85
C GLY A 8 3.58 8.87 0.60
N THR A 9 2.44 8.37 1.10
CA THR A 9 2.05 8.50 2.50
C THR A 9 3.01 7.77 3.40
N TYR A 10 3.33 6.51 3.11
CA TYR A 10 4.33 5.75 3.86
C TYR A 10 5.71 6.44 3.83
N GLU A 11 6.16 6.90 2.68
CA GLU A 11 7.44 7.59 2.58
C GLU A 11 7.46 8.88 3.42
N LEU A 12 6.34 9.63 3.46
CA LEU A 12 6.21 10.82 4.30
C LEU A 12 6.33 10.49 5.78
N PHE A 13 5.58 9.48 6.25
CA PHE A 13 5.66 8.98 7.63
C PHE A 13 7.08 8.51 7.96
N ARG A 14 7.68 7.74 7.08
CA ARG A 14 9.03 7.20 7.25
C ARG A 14 10.07 8.31 7.42
N HIS A 15 10.00 9.37 6.61
CA HIS A 15 10.90 10.51 6.72
C HIS A 15 10.62 11.34 7.96
N PHE A 16 9.36 11.59 8.28
CA PHE A 16 8.98 12.37 9.45
C PHE A 16 9.49 11.74 10.75
N TYR A 17 9.18 10.46 10.98
CA TYR A 17 9.67 9.77 12.18
C TYR A 17 11.15 9.37 12.11
N GLY A 18 11.71 9.27 10.92
CA GLY A 18 13.13 9.02 10.71
C GLY A 18 14.03 10.20 11.05
N LEU A 19 13.56 11.43 10.88
CA LEU A 19 14.27 12.67 11.24
C LEU A 19 14.32 12.87 12.75
N ARG A 20 13.30 12.44 13.48
CA ARG A 20 13.14 12.62 14.94
C ARG A 20 14.11 11.81 15.82
N ARG A 21 15.32 11.59 15.34
CA ARG A 21 16.41 11.02 16.18
C ARG A 21 17.11 12.07 17.07
N GLY A 22 16.74 13.36 16.89
CA GLY A 22 17.23 14.49 17.66
C GLY A 22 16.14 15.20 18.45
N ASN A 23 16.26 16.53 18.56
CA ASN A 23 15.27 17.37 19.22
C ASN A 23 14.12 17.69 18.22
N PRO A 24 12.87 17.29 18.49
CA PRO A 24 11.74 17.55 17.59
C PRO A 24 11.49 19.02 17.28
N ASP A 25 11.88 19.92 18.20
CA ASP A 25 11.72 21.37 18.03
C ASP A 25 12.69 21.97 17.02
N GLU A 26 13.71 21.23 16.61
CA GLU A 26 14.73 21.65 15.63
C GLU A 26 14.44 21.09 14.22
N ASP A 27 13.43 20.22 14.06
CA ASP A 27 13.09 19.64 12.76
C ASP A 27 12.49 20.72 11.83
N PRO A 28 12.95 20.82 10.57
CA PRO A 28 12.34 21.73 9.60
C PRO A 28 10.88 21.37 9.37
N PRO A 29 9.96 22.34 9.29
CA PRO A 29 8.52 22.08 9.10
C PRO A 29 8.18 21.34 7.80
N ASP A 30 9.10 21.32 6.83
CA ASP A 30 9.01 20.63 5.55
C ASP A 30 10.05 19.50 5.40
N GLY A 31 10.64 19.07 6.50
CA GLY A 31 11.75 18.12 6.51
C GLY A 31 11.38 16.76 5.90
N ALA A 32 10.18 16.25 6.20
CA ALA A 32 9.72 14.98 5.64
C ALA A 32 9.45 15.11 4.13
N VAL A 33 8.80 16.18 3.69
CA VAL A 33 8.59 16.47 2.25
C VAL A 33 9.93 16.46 1.51
N LYS A 34 10.94 17.23 1.98
CA LYS A 34 12.28 17.25 1.38
C LYS A 34 12.92 15.86 1.31
N GLY A 35 12.75 15.06 2.36
CA GLY A 35 13.24 13.68 2.40
C GLY A 35 12.61 12.78 1.33
N VAL A 36 11.30 12.89 1.13
CA VAL A 36 10.60 12.14 0.07
C VAL A 36 11.08 12.59 -1.31
N LEU A 37 11.14 13.91 -1.57
CA LEU A 37 11.61 14.46 -2.85
C LEU A 37 13.03 14.00 -3.19
N GLN A 38 13.94 14.01 -2.21
CA GLN A 38 15.30 13.50 -2.38
C GLN A 38 15.30 12.00 -2.72
N THR A 39 14.44 11.22 -2.06
CA THR A 39 14.29 9.78 -2.28
C THR A 39 13.81 9.48 -3.70
N VAL A 40 12.72 10.12 -4.14
CA VAL A 40 12.15 9.89 -5.47
C VAL A 40 13.07 10.46 -6.56
N GLY A 41 13.64 11.65 -6.36
CA GLY A 41 14.63 12.22 -7.27
C GLY A 41 15.91 11.36 -7.39
N HIS A 42 16.32 10.68 -6.33
CA HIS A 42 17.42 9.71 -6.40
C HIS A 42 17.08 8.53 -7.31
N MET A 43 15.85 8.03 -7.29
CA MET A 43 15.43 6.94 -8.18
C MET A 43 15.57 7.32 -9.65
N VAL A 44 15.18 8.56 -10.02
CA VAL A 44 15.39 9.07 -11.38
C VAL A 44 16.87 9.14 -11.74
N ARG A 45 17.70 9.72 -10.86
CA ARG A 45 19.16 9.81 -11.08
C ARG A 45 19.83 8.44 -11.21
N THR A 46 19.24 7.40 -10.65
CA THR A 46 19.73 6.01 -10.73
C THR A 46 19.08 5.19 -11.84
N GLY A 47 18.30 5.83 -12.71
CA GLY A 47 17.79 5.25 -13.96
C GLY A 47 16.33 4.85 -13.98
N ALA A 48 15.55 5.12 -12.93
CA ALA A 48 14.12 4.93 -12.97
C ALA A 48 13.48 5.93 -13.94
N THR A 49 12.64 5.45 -14.84
CA THR A 49 12.02 6.29 -15.89
C THR A 49 10.51 6.40 -15.78
N HIS A 50 9.84 5.39 -15.25
CA HIS A 50 8.37 5.33 -15.12
C HIS A 50 8.03 5.25 -13.63
N ILE A 51 7.47 6.34 -13.11
CA ILE A 51 7.22 6.51 -11.67
C ILE A 51 5.83 7.10 -11.46
N GLY A 52 5.02 6.43 -10.63
CA GLY A 52 3.78 6.96 -10.08
C GLY A 52 3.84 6.99 -8.56
N VAL A 53 3.28 8.01 -7.96
CA VAL A 53 3.24 8.19 -6.50
C VAL A 53 1.79 8.30 -6.05
N ALA A 54 1.36 7.42 -5.16
CA ALA A 54 0.03 7.49 -4.55
C ALA A 54 0.13 8.12 -3.16
N THR A 55 -0.84 8.94 -2.81
CA THR A 55 -0.94 9.57 -1.49
C THR A 55 -2.38 9.52 -0.98
N ASP A 56 -2.54 9.41 0.33
CA ASP A 56 -3.81 9.67 0.98
C ASP A 56 -3.97 11.19 1.12
N HIS A 57 -4.79 11.79 0.26
CA HIS A 57 -5.11 13.23 0.35
C HIS A 57 -5.91 13.52 1.63
N VAL A 58 -6.78 12.59 1.97
CA VAL A 58 -7.47 12.44 3.26
C VAL A 58 -7.26 11.00 3.73
N ILE A 59 -7.38 10.74 5.02
CA ILE A 59 -7.16 9.39 5.59
C ILE A 59 -8.42 8.55 5.48
N GLU A 60 -9.57 9.14 5.71
CA GLU A 60 -10.85 8.47 5.62
C GLU A 60 -11.16 8.10 4.17
N SER A 61 -11.73 6.91 3.99
CA SER A 61 -12.08 6.37 2.68
C SER A 61 -13.48 5.73 2.70
N PHE A 62 -13.91 5.16 1.59
CA PHE A 62 -15.16 4.40 1.53
C PHE A 62 -15.25 3.26 2.58
N ARG A 63 -14.10 2.82 3.13
CA ARG A 63 -14.07 1.78 4.15
C ARG A 63 -14.64 2.25 5.48
N ASN A 64 -14.56 3.55 5.78
CA ASN A 64 -15.18 4.13 6.98
C ASN A 64 -16.72 4.04 6.95
N ASP A 65 -17.33 4.09 5.76
CA ASP A 65 -18.77 3.86 5.59
C ASP A 65 -19.16 2.39 5.82
N LEU A 66 -18.23 1.45 5.58
CA LEU A 66 -18.47 0.02 5.77
C LEU A 66 -18.29 -0.43 7.21
N TYR A 67 -17.32 0.16 7.91
CA TYR A 67 -16.94 -0.23 9.26
C TYR A 67 -16.54 0.98 10.10
N PRO A 68 -17.32 1.35 11.12
CA PRO A 68 -17.05 2.54 11.95
C PRO A 68 -15.73 2.48 12.73
N GLY A 69 -15.17 1.29 12.93
CA GLY A 69 -13.89 1.09 13.59
C GLY A 69 -12.67 1.18 12.66
N TYR A 70 -12.88 1.48 11.36
CA TYR A 70 -11.77 1.61 10.42
C TYR A 70 -10.92 2.85 10.73
N LYS A 71 -9.65 2.79 10.36
CA LYS A 71 -8.68 3.86 10.65
C LYS A 71 -9.19 5.24 10.23
N THR A 72 -8.82 6.25 11.01
CA THR A 72 -9.10 7.67 10.73
C THR A 72 -7.82 8.48 10.83
N GLY A 73 -7.91 9.77 10.49
CA GLY A 73 -6.82 10.73 10.70
C GLY A 73 -6.57 11.09 12.18
N GLU A 74 -7.35 10.53 13.11
CA GLU A 74 -7.18 10.81 14.53
C GLU A 74 -5.82 10.33 15.05
N GLY A 75 -5.12 11.20 15.79
CA GLY A 75 -3.80 10.91 16.35
C GLY A 75 -2.63 11.20 15.41
N ILE A 76 -2.85 11.60 14.17
CA ILE A 76 -1.78 12.09 13.30
C ILE A 76 -1.27 13.43 13.86
N GLU A 77 0.04 13.52 14.06
CA GLU A 77 0.66 14.75 14.57
C GLU A 77 0.41 15.93 13.61
N PRO A 78 -0.02 17.10 14.12
CA PRO A 78 -0.30 18.27 13.27
C PRO A 78 0.85 18.67 12.35
N ALA A 79 2.10 18.54 12.82
CA ALA A 79 3.30 18.84 12.04
C ALA A 79 3.52 17.85 10.87
N LEU A 80 3.07 16.61 11.00
CA LEU A 80 3.06 15.63 9.91
C LEU A 80 1.90 15.91 8.96
N TRP A 81 0.70 16.11 9.51
CA TRP A 81 -0.50 16.39 8.72
C TRP A 81 -0.32 17.59 7.79
N ALA A 82 0.32 18.65 8.31
CA ALA A 82 0.62 19.87 7.54
C ALA A 82 1.52 19.62 6.32
N GLN A 83 2.16 18.44 6.20
CA GLN A 83 3.07 18.12 5.10
C GLN A 83 2.42 17.26 4.00
N PHE A 84 1.18 16.78 4.16
CA PHE A 84 0.50 15.91 3.17
C PHE A 84 0.31 16.62 1.83
N HIS A 85 -0.46 17.70 1.81
CA HIS A 85 -0.73 18.44 0.56
C HIS A 85 0.50 19.14 -0.02
N PRO A 86 1.42 19.72 0.81
CA PRO A 86 2.71 20.19 0.30
C PRO A 86 3.54 19.11 -0.41
N LEU A 87 3.51 17.85 0.05
CA LEU A 87 4.19 16.74 -0.62
C LEU A 87 3.63 16.52 -2.02
N GLU A 88 2.31 16.40 -2.14
CA GLU A 88 1.63 16.18 -3.43
C GLU A 88 1.99 17.25 -4.44
N LYS A 89 1.89 18.51 -4.02
CA LYS A 89 2.25 19.68 -4.84
C LYS A 89 3.71 19.64 -5.28
N ALA A 90 4.62 19.40 -4.36
CA ALA A 90 6.05 19.41 -4.65
C ALA A 90 6.46 18.25 -5.58
N LEU A 91 5.87 17.07 -5.42
CA LEU A 91 6.08 15.95 -6.34
C LEU A 91 5.58 16.26 -7.76
N ALA A 92 4.40 16.85 -7.87
CA ALA A 92 3.85 17.27 -9.17
C ALA A 92 4.71 18.36 -9.84
N GLU A 93 5.20 19.34 -9.07
CA GLU A 93 6.13 20.39 -9.54
C GLU A 93 7.48 19.81 -10.00
N MET A 94 7.90 18.66 -9.45
CA MET A 94 9.07 17.91 -9.91
C MET A 94 8.81 17.01 -11.13
N GLY A 95 7.60 17.07 -11.71
CA GLY A 95 7.23 16.32 -12.93
C GLY A 95 6.85 14.85 -12.68
N PHE A 96 6.58 14.46 -11.44
CA PHE A 96 6.06 13.13 -11.14
C PHE A 96 4.55 13.04 -11.32
N VAL A 97 4.08 11.87 -11.72
CA VAL A 97 2.65 11.56 -11.69
C VAL A 97 2.27 11.27 -10.24
N VAL A 98 1.30 12.03 -9.72
CA VAL A 98 0.81 11.90 -8.34
C VAL A 98 -0.68 11.61 -8.36
N TRP A 99 -1.11 10.67 -7.53
CA TRP A 99 -2.51 10.30 -7.33
C TRP A 99 -2.92 10.60 -5.90
N PRO A 100 -3.44 11.84 -5.63
CA PRO A 100 -4.00 12.20 -4.33
C PRO A 100 -5.37 11.55 -4.17
N MET A 101 -5.48 10.57 -3.28
CA MET A 101 -6.70 9.79 -3.13
C MET A 101 -7.63 10.41 -2.10
N VAL A 102 -8.94 10.45 -2.42
CA VAL A 102 -9.98 11.03 -1.56
C VAL A 102 -11.02 9.98 -1.17
N GLU A 103 -11.67 9.33 -2.15
CA GLU A 103 -12.66 8.27 -1.89
C GLU A 103 -12.01 6.90 -1.68
N LEU A 104 -10.88 6.68 -2.33
CA LEU A 104 -10.04 5.49 -2.22
C LEU A 104 -8.78 5.84 -1.40
N GLU A 105 -8.02 4.82 -1.02
CA GLU A 105 -6.75 4.98 -0.33
C GLU A 105 -5.56 4.92 -1.31
N ALA A 106 -4.40 5.39 -0.88
CA ALA A 106 -3.15 5.26 -1.64
C ALA A 106 -2.89 3.80 -2.07
N ASP A 107 -3.23 2.84 -1.20
CA ASP A 107 -3.08 1.41 -1.47
C ASP A 107 -3.96 0.93 -2.63
N ASP A 108 -5.20 1.43 -2.73
CA ASP A 108 -6.08 1.14 -3.86
C ASP A 108 -5.53 1.71 -5.17
N ALA A 109 -4.93 2.90 -5.13
CA ALA A 109 -4.25 3.47 -6.28
C ALA A 109 -3.03 2.64 -6.68
N LEU A 110 -2.20 2.22 -5.73
CA LEU A 110 -1.03 1.36 -6.00
C LEU A 110 -1.44 0.02 -6.59
N ALA A 111 -2.51 -0.61 -6.05
CA ALA A 111 -3.06 -1.85 -6.56
C ALA A 111 -3.60 -1.71 -7.99
N SER A 112 -4.38 -0.64 -8.24
CA SER A 112 -4.90 -0.32 -9.58
C SER A 112 -3.79 -0.04 -10.58
N ALA A 113 -2.79 0.77 -10.19
CA ALA A 113 -1.64 1.09 -11.02
C ALA A 113 -0.80 -0.16 -11.33
N ALA A 114 -0.60 -1.03 -10.35
CA ALA A 114 0.12 -2.30 -10.55
C ALA A 114 -0.61 -3.22 -11.53
N HIS A 115 -1.93 -3.33 -11.40
CA HIS A 115 -2.78 -4.11 -12.31
C HIS A 115 -2.71 -3.56 -13.75
N LEU A 116 -2.89 -2.25 -13.92
CA LEU A 116 -2.83 -1.58 -15.23
C LEU A 116 -1.44 -1.73 -15.87
N ALA A 117 -0.38 -1.47 -15.11
CA ALA A 117 0.99 -1.58 -15.62
C ALA A 117 1.36 -3.01 -15.98
N ALA A 118 0.95 -4.01 -15.19
CA ALA A 118 1.22 -5.41 -15.46
C ALA A 118 0.47 -5.94 -16.71
N ALA A 119 -0.60 -5.29 -17.13
CA ALA A 119 -1.33 -5.64 -18.36
C ALA A 119 -0.58 -5.22 -19.63
N ASP A 120 0.34 -4.25 -19.57
CA ASP A 120 1.13 -3.81 -20.72
C ASP A 120 2.30 -4.79 -20.97
N PRO A 121 2.38 -5.41 -22.18
CA PRO A 121 3.44 -6.39 -22.47
C PRO A 121 4.85 -5.78 -22.50
N ARG A 122 5.00 -4.47 -22.62
CA ARG A 122 6.28 -3.75 -22.60
C ARG A 122 6.85 -3.64 -21.18
N VAL A 123 6.02 -3.83 -20.16
CA VAL A 123 6.43 -3.78 -18.75
C VAL A 123 6.98 -5.13 -18.34
N GLU A 124 8.26 -5.16 -18.04
CA GLU A 124 8.96 -6.36 -17.56
C GLU A 124 8.73 -6.57 -16.05
N LYS A 125 8.71 -5.49 -15.31
CA LYS A 125 8.56 -5.52 -13.85
C LYS A 125 7.82 -4.29 -13.33
N VAL A 126 6.98 -4.51 -12.33
CA VAL A 126 6.36 -3.47 -11.50
C VAL A 126 6.90 -3.61 -10.08
N CYS A 127 7.46 -2.54 -9.55
CA CYS A 127 8.01 -2.47 -8.20
C CYS A 127 7.12 -1.56 -7.35
N ILE A 128 6.40 -2.12 -6.38
CA ILE A 128 5.59 -1.39 -5.40
C ILE A 128 6.46 -1.10 -4.18
N TRP A 129 6.79 0.17 -3.96
CA TRP A 129 7.72 0.63 -2.92
C TRP A 129 6.96 0.92 -1.62
N THR A 130 6.63 -0.14 -0.91
CA THR A 130 6.01 -0.12 0.42
C THR A 130 6.26 -1.44 1.14
N PRO A 131 6.47 -1.47 2.46
CA PRO A 131 6.53 -2.69 3.24
C PRO A 131 5.13 -3.19 3.65
N ASP A 132 4.07 -2.42 3.33
CA ASP A 132 2.72 -2.72 3.78
C ASP A 132 2.27 -4.11 3.36
N LYS A 133 1.64 -4.83 4.30
CA LYS A 133 1.22 -6.21 4.09
C LYS A 133 0.07 -6.34 3.10
N ASP A 134 -0.78 -5.31 3.03
CA ASP A 134 -1.98 -5.31 2.18
C ASP A 134 -1.62 -5.36 0.70
N LEU A 135 -0.56 -4.63 0.31
CA LEU A 135 -0.03 -4.66 -1.06
C LEU A 135 0.61 -6.00 -1.46
N SER A 136 0.77 -6.95 -0.52
CA SER A 136 1.20 -8.31 -0.85
C SER A 136 0.17 -9.06 -1.71
N GLN A 137 -1.10 -8.65 -1.69
CA GLN A 137 -2.14 -9.20 -2.59
C GLN A 137 -1.93 -8.85 -4.06
N CYS A 138 -1.16 -7.77 -4.34
CA CYS A 138 -0.88 -7.31 -5.71
C CYS A 138 0.31 -8.05 -6.36
N VAL A 139 1.05 -8.86 -5.59
CA VAL A 139 2.25 -9.54 -6.07
C VAL A 139 1.90 -10.65 -7.07
N VAL A 140 2.59 -10.67 -8.22
CA VAL A 140 2.40 -11.66 -9.29
C VAL A 140 3.77 -12.22 -9.71
N GLY A 141 4.08 -13.44 -9.26
CA GLY A 141 5.36 -14.08 -9.53
C GLY A 141 6.55 -13.18 -9.19
N ASP A 142 7.42 -12.99 -10.18
CA ASP A 142 8.54 -12.04 -10.15
C ASP A 142 8.24 -10.74 -10.92
N ARG A 143 7.06 -10.64 -11.54
CA ARG A 143 6.69 -9.53 -12.42
C ARG A 143 6.16 -8.34 -11.63
N VAL A 144 5.30 -8.56 -10.64
CA VAL A 144 4.84 -7.52 -9.70
C VAL A 144 5.39 -7.87 -8.33
N VAL A 145 6.23 -7.01 -7.79
CA VAL A 145 6.93 -7.26 -6.54
C VAL A 145 6.80 -6.07 -5.59
N GLN A 146 6.82 -6.36 -4.29
CA GLN A 146 7.00 -5.32 -3.28
C GLN A 146 8.48 -5.08 -3.01
N VAL A 147 8.84 -3.83 -2.73
CA VAL A 147 10.19 -3.44 -2.33
C VAL A 147 10.14 -2.70 -1.00
N ASP A 148 10.75 -3.27 0.01
CA ASP A 148 10.97 -2.57 1.27
C ASP A 148 12.23 -1.71 1.14
N ARG A 149 12.05 -0.41 1.09
CA ARG A 149 13.15 0.55 0.93
C ARG A 149 14.16 0.50 2.08
N LYS A 150 13.70 0.25 3.30
CA LYS A 150 14.57 0.26 4.48
C LYS A 150 15.54 -0.91 4.49
N SER A 151 15.06 -2.10 4.13
CA SER A 151 15.88 -3.33 4.12
C SER A 151 16.46 -3.64 2.73
N GLY A 152 15.95 -3.00 1.66
CA GLY A 152 16.24 -3.37 0.28
C GLY A 152 15.63 -4.71 -0.15
N LYS A 153 14.82 -5.35 0.71
CA LYS A 153 14.24 -6.66 0.43
C LYS A 153 13.16 -6.56 -0.64
N ILE A 154 13.31 -7.38 -1.68
CA ILE A 154 12.28 -7.59 -2.71
C ILE A 154 11.45 -8.80 -2.29
N ARG A 155 10.12 -8.64 -2.30
CA ARG A 155 9.16 -9.71 -2.01
C ARG A 155 8.37 -10.03 -3.26
N ASN A 156 8.63 -11.19 -3.82
CA ASN A 156 7.87 -11.83 -4.89
C ASN A 156 6.82 -12.80 -4.31
N ALA A 157 6.13 -13.56 -5.15
CA ALA A 157 5.09 -14.49 -4.69
C ALA A 157 5.61 -15.55 -3.70
N ASP A 158 6.84 -16.04 -3.87
CA ASP A 158 7.44 -16.99 -2.93
C ASP A 158 7.76 -16.30 -1.59
N GLY A 159 8.24 -15.05 -1.62
CA GLY A 159 8.45 -14.26 -0.43
C GLY A 159 7.15 -13.90 0.31
N VAL A 160 6.01 -13.80 -0.38
CA VAL A 160 4.69 -13.68 0.25
C VAL A 160 4.34 -14.99 0.96
N ARG A 161 4.49 -16.14 0.29
CA ARG A 161 4.23 -17.46 0.90
C ARG A 161 5.14 -17.72 2.11
N GLU A 162 6.41 -17.37 2.01
CA GLU A 162 7.35 -17.48 3.13
C GLU A 162 6.92 -16.66 4.35
N LYS A 163 6.47 -15.40 4.11
CA LYS A 163 6.10 -14.48 5.19
C LYS A 163 4.76 -14.82 5.85
N PHE A 164 3.74 -15.14 5.06
CA PHE A 164 2.36 -15.25 5.52
C PHE A 164 1.85 -16.71 5.57
N GLY A 165 2.55 -17.64 4.92
CA GLY A 165 2.11 -19.03 4.80
C GLY A 165 1.00 -19.26 3.77
N VAL A 166 0.62 -18.22 3.01
CA VAL A 166 -0.40 -18.25 1.95
C VAL A 166 0.10 -17.50 0.71
N GLY A 167 -0.49 -17.77 -0.46
CA GLY A 167 -0.19 -17.02 -1.68
C GLY A 167 -0.79 -15.60 -1.68
N PRO A 168 -0.32 -14.74 -2.62
CA PRO A 168 -0.84 -13.37 -2.77
C PRO A 168 -2.36 -13.30 -2.87
N GLU A 169 -2.96 -14.22 -3.57
CA GLU A 169 -4.41 -14.32 -3.82
C GLU A 169 -5.25 -14.52 -2.56
N LEU A 170 -4.64 -14.99 -1.47
CA LEU A 170 -5.30 -15.25 -0.17
C LEU A 170 -4.92 -14.21 0.90
N ILE A 171 -4.18 -13.18 0.56
CA ILE A 171 -3.81 -12.13 1.52
C ILE A 171 -5.02 -11.40 2.10
N PRO A 172 -6.05 -11.00 1.32
CA PRO A 172 -7.25 -10.39 1.90
C PRO A 172 -7.96 -11.30 2.91
N ASP A 173 -8.07 -12.59 2.60
CA ASP A 173 -8.63 -13.59 3.51
C ASP A 173 -7.79 -13.78 4.77
N TYR A 174 -6.46 -13.81 4.60
CA TYR A 174 -5.53 -13.92 5.72
C TYR A 174 -5.68 -12.74 6.69
N LEU A 175 -5.70 -11.51 6.17
CA LEU A 175 -5.86 -10.30 6.96
C LEU A 175 -7.23 -10.24 7.64
N ALA A 176 -8.30 -10.64 6.94
CA ALA A 176 -9.63 -10.74 7.51
C ALA A 176 -9.69 -11.66 8.73
N LEU A 177 -8.97 -12.78 8.68
CA LEU A 177 -8.94 -13.75 9.79
C LEU A 177 -8.06 -13.28 10.95
N VAL A 178 -6.88 -12.74 10.66
CA VAL A 178 -5.88 -12.33 11.66
C VAL A 178 -6.19 -10.97 12.26
N GLY A 179 -6.84 -10.10 11.50
CA GLY A 179 -7.07 -8.70 11.82
C GLY A 179 -5.92 -7.78 11.40
N ASP A 180 -6.23 -6.50 11.39
CA ASP A 180 -5.28 -5.42 11.17
C ASP A 180 -5.50 -4.30 12.18
N SER A 181 -4.60 -4.18 13.14
CA SER A 181 -4.68 -3.13 14.15
C SER A 181 -4.39 -1.74 13.58
N SER A 182 -3.64 -1.66 12.47
CA SER A 182 -3.34 -0.38 11.80
C SER A 182 -4.58 0.17 11.13
N ASP A 183 -5.41 -0.71 10.56
CA ASP A 183 -6.67 -0.38 9.91
C ASP A 183 -7.88 -0.45 10.85
N GLY A 184 -7.68 -0.91 12.09
CA GLY A 184 -8.68 -0.85 13.15
C GLY A 184 -9.63 -2.04 13.21
N TYR A 185 -9.47 -3.11 12.43
CA TYR A 185 -10.35 -4.28 12.54
C TYR A 185 -9.65 -5.48 13.23
N PRO A 186 -10.37 -6.17 14.14
CA PRO A 186 -9.75 -7.12 15.07
C PRO A 186 -9.47 -8.50 14.49
N GLY A 187 -10.03 -8.85 13.32
CA GLY A 187 -10.03 -10.21 12.82
C GLY A 187 -10.99 -11.15 13.58
N VAL A 188 -10.83 -12.46 13.37
CA VAL A 188 -11.68 -13.48 13.99
C VAL A 188 -11.07 -13.96 15.32
N PRO A 189 -11.84 -13.96 16.43
CA PRO A 189 -11.33 -14.40 17.72
C PRO A 189 -10.67 -15.79 17.66
N LYS A 190 -9.51 -15.91 18.32
CA LYS A 190 -8.70 -17.15 18.42
C LYS A 190 -8.07 -17.62 17.10
N ILE A 191 -8.18 -16.87 16.00
CA ILE A 191 -7.52 -17.18 14.75
C ILE A 191 -6.30 -16.27 14.58
N GLY A 192 -5.13 -16.76 14.94
CA GLY A 192 -3.84 -16.10 14.67
C GLY A 192 -3.22 -16.58 13.35
N ALA A 193 -2.08 -16.01 13.01
CA ALA A 193 -1.37 -16.21 11.74
C ALA A 193 -1.25 -17.67 11.28
N LYS A 194 -0.77 -18.56 12.17
CA LYS A 194 -0.59 -19.98 11.84
C LYS A 194 -1.90 -20.70 11.57
N THR A 195 -2.95 -20.37 12.34
CA THR A 195 -4.28 -20.97 12.17
C THR A 195 -4.93 -20.47 10.87
N ALA A 196 -4.85 -19.17 10.59
CA ALA A 196 -5.36 -18.58 9.36
C ALA A 196 -4.70 -19.22 8.13
N ALA A 197 -3.36 -19.28 8.08
CA ALA A 197 -2.65 -19.91 6.97
C ALA A 197 -3.05 -21.39 6.78
N ARG A 198 -3.17 -22.16 7.87
CA ARG A 198 -3.60 -23.57 7.80
C ARG A 198 -5.02 -23.72 7.26
N LEU A 199 -5.95 -22.89 7.70
CA LEU A 199 -7.34 -22.92 7.25
C LEU A 199 -7.44 -22.56 5.77
N LEU A 200 -6.78 -21.49 5.35
CA LEU A 200 -6.78 -21.04 3.96
C LEU A 200 -6.13 -22.04 3.01
N ASN A 201 -5.01 -22.64 3.39
CA ASN A 201 -4.36 -23.68 2.58
C ASN A 201 -5.21 -24.96 2.50
N LYS A 202 -6.07 -25.23 3.49
CA LYS A 202 -6.94 -26.42 3.51
C LYS A 202 -8.24 -26.19 2.73
N HIS A 203 -8.84 -25.02 2.88
CA HIS A 203 -10.21 -24.77 2.43
C HIS A 203 -10.30 -23.74 1.28
N GLY A 204 -9.22 -23.04 0.96
CA GLY A 204 -9.24 -21.90 0.03
C GLY A 204 -9.75 -20.62 0.68
N PRO A 205 -10.39 -19.71 -0.07
CA PRO A 205 -10.91 -18.44 0.46
C PRO A 205 -12.04 -18.66 1.48
N ILE A 206 -12.30 -17.63 2.30
CA ILE A 206 -13.28 -17.67 3.41
C ILE A 206 -14.66 -18.16 2.95
N GLU A 207 -15.07 -17.80 1.76
CA GLU A 207 -16.36 -18.22 1.18
C GLU A 207 -16.48 -19.74 1.05
N SER A 208 -15.36 -20.41 0.87
CA SER A 208 -15.28 -21.89 0.73
C SER A 208 -15.17 -22.64 2.05
N PHE A 209 -15.11 -21.93 3.19
CA PHE A 209 -15.01 -22.59 4.49
C PHE A 209 -16.33 -23.30 4.85
N PRO A 210 -16.27 -24.50 5.46
CA PRO A 210 -17.44 -25.09 6.09
C PRO A 210 -18.06 -24.17 7.13
N ASP A 211 -19.38 -24.26 7.30
CA ASP A 211 -20.14 -23.35 8.17
C ASP A 211 -19.69 -23.39 9.65
N ASP A 212 -19.24 -24.54 10.11
CA ASP A 212 -18.76 -24.76 11.48
C ASP A 212 -17.37 -24.18 11.77
N VAL A 213 -16.59 -23.81 10.75
CA VAL A 213 -15.21 -23.29 10.93
C VAL A 213 -15.21 -21.89 11.55
N LEU A 214 -16.09 -21.01 11.09
CA LEU A 214 -16.19 -19.63 11.57
C LEU A 214 -17.44 -19.41 12.43
N GLY A 215 -18.48 -20.25 12.26
CA GLY A 215 -19.73 -20.13 13.01
C GLY A 215 -20.34 -18.71 12.92
N GLU A 216 -20.62 -18.13 14.08
CA GLU A 216 -21.19 -16.78 14.20
C GLU A 216 -20.27 -15.66 13.69
N HIS A 217 -18.96 -15.90 13.59
CA HIS A 217 -17.98 -14.91 13.12
C HIS A 217 -17.84 -14.84 11.60
N ARG A 218 -18.60 -15.66 10.84
CA ARG A 218 -18.50 -15.67 9.37
C ARG A 218 -18.83 -14.33 8.72
N ALA A 219 -19.85 -13.66 9.23
CA ALA A 219 -20.27 -12.35 8.71
C ALA A 219 -19.18 -11.28 8.92
N ASP A 220 -18.59 -11.26 10.12
CA ASP A 220 -17.48 -10.34 10.44
C ASP A 220 -16.25 -10.63 9.57
N ALA A 221 -15.89 -11.90 9.39
CA ALA A 221 -14.77 -12.29 8.56
C ALA A 221 -14.94 -11.84 7.09
N LEU A 222 -16.15 -11.97 6.54
CA LEU A 222 -16.46 -11.49 5.18
C LEU A 222 -16.42 -9.96 5.09
N LEU A 223 -16.89 -9.25 6.12
CA LEU A 223 -16.77 -7.80 6.21
C LEU A 223 -15.29 -7.38 6.24
N PHE A 224 -14.47 -7.99 7.12
CA PHE A 224 -13.05 -7.70 7.21
C PHE A 224 -12.30 -8.03 5.92
N LYS A 225 -12.68 -9.11 5.21
CA LYS A 225 -12.15 -9.40 3.88
C LYS A 225 -12.47 -8.28 2.88
N LYS A 226 -13.69 -7.72 2.94
CA LYS A 226 -14.06 -6.59 2.09
C LYS A 226 -13.22 -5.35 2.40
N LEU A 227 -12.89 -5.10 3.68
CA LEU A 227 -12.00 -4.01 4.09
C LEU A 227 -10.56 -4.24 3.60
N ALA A 228 -10.04 -5.47 3.74
CA ALA A 228 -8.69 -5.84 3.34
C ALA A 228 -8.49 -5.94 1.82
N THR A 229 -9.56 -6.08 1.04
CA THR A 229 -9.46 -6.21 -0.42
C THR A 229 -9.24 -4.85 -1.07
N LEU A 230 -8.11 -4.70 -1.76
CA LEU A 230 -7.78 -3.49 -2.48
C LEU A 230 -8.56 -3.39 -3.81
N ARG A 231 -8.96 -2.18 -4.15
CA ARG A 231 -9.57 -1.86 -5.45
C ARG A 231 -8.49 -1.87 -6.53
N THR A 232 -8.85 -2.37 -7.71
CA THR A 232 -7.94 -2.44 -8.87
C THR A 232 -8.52 -1.76 -10.11
N ASP A 233 -9.56 -0.96 -9.90
CA ASP A 233 -10.37 -0.33 -10.95
C ASP A 233 -10.32 1.21 -10.91
N ALA A 234 -9.41 1.81 -10.13
CA ALA A 234 -9.20 3.25 -10.15
C ALA A 234 -8.67 3.71 -11.52
N PRO A 235 -9.27 4.71 -12.16
CA PRO A 235 -8.91 5.14 -13.52
C PRO A 235 -7.71 6.10 -13.50
N LEU A 236 -6.51 5.59 -13.19
CA LEU A 236 -5.31 6.38 -12.92
C LEU A 236 -4.57 6.85 -14.18
N PHE A 237 -4.46 5.98 -15.16
CA PHE A 237 -3.84 6.25 -16.48
C PHE A 237 -4.37 5.27 -17.53
N LYS A 238 -4.25 5.64 -18.80
CA LYS A 238 -4.66 4.80 -19.95
C LYS A 238 -3.48 4.10 -20.60
N ASN A 239 -2.30 4.68 -20.49
CA ASN A 239 -1.08 4.19 -21.09
C ASN A 239 0.08 4.32 -20.09
N VAL A 240 0.88 3.28 -19.96
CA VAL A 240 2.04 3.26 -19.07
C VAL A 240 3.06 4.38 -19.38
N ASP A 241 3.10 4.88 -20.62
CA ASP A 241 3.96 6.00 -21.01
C ASP A 241 3.60 7.33 -20.30
N GLU A 242 2.37 7.44 -19.76
CA GLU A 242 1.97 8.57 -18.92
C GLU A 242 2.76 8.65 -17.60
N LEU A 243 3.31 7.51 -17.14
CA LEU A 243 4.15 7.43 -15.95
C LEU A 243 5.60 7.87 -16.21
N LYS A 244 5.96 8.15 -17.47
CA LYS A 244 7.32 8.52 -17.81
C LYS A 244 7.66 9.89 -17.23
N TRP A 245 8.62 9.89 -16.31
CA TRP A 245 9.10 11.14 -15.73
C TRP A 245 9.73 12.02 -16.78
N THR A 246 9.40 13.29 -16.76
CA THR A 246 9.99 14.33 -17.60
C THR A 246 10.48 15.47 -16.72
N GLU A 247 11.68 15.96 -16.97
CA GLU A 247 12.23 17.09 -16.24
C GLU A 247 11.30 18.32 -16.43
N PRO A 248 10.89 18.97 -15.35
CA PRO A 248 10.08 20.19 -15.44
C PRO A 248 10.85 21.29 -16.21
N LYS A 249 10.11 22.07 -17.00
CA LYS A 249 10.69 23.18 -17.77
C LYS A 249 10.97 24.37 -16.87
#